data_f26af484a81d66e43fe49a96e3500383
#
_entry.id   f26af484a81d66e43fe49a96e3500383
#
_cell.length_a   1.000
_cell.length_b   1.000
_cell.length_c   1.000
_cell.angle_alpha   90.00
_cell.angle_beta   90.00
_cell.angle_gamma   90.00
#
_symmetry.space_group_name_H-M   'P 1'
#
loop_
_entity.id
_entity.type
_entity.pdbx_description
1 polymer ?
#
loop_
_entity_poly.entity_id
_entity_poly.type
_entity_poly.pdbx_seq_one_letter_code
_entity_poly.pdbx_strand_id
1 'polypeptide(L)'
;ETLEPWIEAGCSVTFGGALTFNNGDDIRDAAARVPEMQLMVETDSPYMAPKPLRGEVCEPAMVVFTESALADVRGAEGEERLALFRRVLTNAESMLNRPPTAWQLGK
;
A
#
# COMPACT_ATOMS: atom_id res chain seq x y z
N GLU A 1 -15.36 -8.37 0.18
CA GLU A 1 -16.60 -8.16 0.94
C GLU A 1 -16.34 -7.69 2.37
N THR A 2 -15.21 -8.09 2.98
CA THR A 2 -14.82 -7.57 4.28
C THR A 2 -14.13 -6.20 4.19
N LEU A 3 -13.76 -5.78 2.99
CA LEU A 3 -13.04 -4.53 2.76
C LEU A 3 -13.96 -3.30 2.83
N GLU A 4 -15.19 -3.42 2.34
CA GLU A 4 -16.09 -2.28 2.17
C GLU A 4 -16.36 -1.49 3.46
N PRO A 5 -16.62 -2.12 4.62
CA PRO A 5 -16.82 -1.36 5.85
C PRO A 5 -15.63 -0.50 6.25
N TRP A 6 -14.42 -0.97 5.97
CA TRP A 6 -13.19 -0.21 6.29
C TRP A 6 -13.04 0.98 5.36
N ILE A 7 -13.36 0.80 4.08
CA ILE A 7 -13.36 1.90 3.11
C ILE A 7 -14.38 2.96 3.53
N GLU A 8 -15.58 2.54 3.86
CA GLU A 8 -16.65 3.46 4.29
C GLU A 8 -16.29 4.21 5.56
N ALA A 9 -15.55 3.58 6.44
CA ALA A 9 -15.07 4.21 7.67
C ALA A 9 -13.92 5.19 7.43
N GLY A 10 -13.40 5.29 6.22
CA GLY A 10 -12.30 6.20 5.88
C GLY A 10 -10.92 5.69 6.26
N CYS A 11 -10.80 4.39 6.50
CA CYS A 11 -9.51 3.79 6.87
C CYS A 11 -8.53 3.79 5.71
N SER A 12 -7.27 4.04 5.99
CA SER A 12 -6.19 3.80 5.01
C SER A 12 -5.96 2.30 4.91
N VAL A 13 -5.72 1.83 3.70
CA VAL A 13 -5.45 0.41 3.43
C VAL A 13 -4.06 0.31 2.84
N THR A 14 -3.20 -0.49 3.46
CA THR A 14 -1.82 -0.62 3.04
C THR A 14 -1.57 -2.01 2.43
N PHE A 15 -0.74 -2.03 1.39
CA PHE A 15 -0.41 -3.25 0.66
C PHE A 15 1.09 -3.50 0.72
N GLY A 16 1.45 -4.74 1.00
CA GLY A 16 2.85 -5.17 1.08
C GLY A 16 3.25 -6.11 -0.04
N GLY A 17 4.37 -6.79 0.15
CA GLY A 17 4.95 -7.69 -0.86
C GLY A 17 4.02 -8.80 -1.33
N ALA A 18 3.08 -9.22 -0.49
CA ALA A 18 2.10 -10.24 -0.85
C ALA A 18 1.27 -9.88 -2.09
N LEU A 19 1.18 -8.60 -2.42
CA LEU A 19 0.52 -8.12 -3.64
C LEU A 19 1.13 -8.75 -4.89
N THR A 20 2.40 -9.13 -4.84
CA THR A 20 3.13 -9.72 -5.97
C THR A 20 3.11 -11.25 -5.97
N PHE A 21 2.55 -11.90 -4.95
CA PHE A 21 2.63 -13.35 -4.79
C PHE A 21 1.63 -14.08 -5.70
N ASN A 22 1.98 -15.32 -6.08
CA ASN A 22 1.13 -16.11 -6.95
C ASN A 22 -0.27 -16.36 -6.37
N ASN A 23 -0.38 -16.50 -5.06
CA ASN A 23 -1.65 -16.74 -4.38
C ASN A 23 -2.29 -15.45 -3.85
N GLY A 24 -1.91 -14.30 -4.41
CA GLY A 24 -2.36 -12.99 -3.94
C GLY A 24 -3.55 -12.41 -4.71
N ASP A 25 -4.35 -13.22 -5.41
CA ASP A 25 -5.46 -12.71 -6.23
C ASP A 25 -6.46 -11.89 -5.44
N ASP A 26 -6.82 -12.33 -4.24
CA ASP A 26 -7.75 -11.59 -3.38
C ASP A 26 -7.18 -10.22 -2.97
N ILE A 27 -5.87 -10.20 -2.71
CA ILE A 27 -5.16 -8.97 -2.33
C ILE A 27 -5.14 -8.00 -3.52
N ARG A 28 -4.84 -8.51 -4.72
CA ARG A 28 -4.82 -7.69 -5.94
C ARG A 28 -6.21 -7.15 -6.27
N ASP A 29 -7.25 -7.94 -6.06
CA ASP A 29 -8.62 -7.50 -6.26
C ASP A 29 -8.96 -6.34 -5.30
N ALA A 30 -8.59 -6.48 -4.03
CA ALA A 30 -8.77 -5.42 -3.06
C ALA A 30 -8.00 -4.15 -3.46
N ALA A 31 -6.75 -4.31 -3.90
CA ALA A 31 -5.90 -3.19 -4.31
C ALA A 31 -6.48 -2.42 -5.51
N ALA A 32 -7.22 -3.10 -6.38
CA ALA A 32 -7.89 -2.46 -7.51
C ALA A 32 -9.09 -1.63 -7.08
N ARG A 33 -9.71 -1.95 -5.94
CA ARG A 33 -10.96 -1.34 -5.50
C ARG A 33 -10.83 -0.24 -4.47
N VAL A 34 -9.72 -0.19 -3.72
CA VAL A 34 -9.52 0.85 -2.69
C VAL A 34 -9.40 2.23 -3.34
N PRO A 35 -10.15 3.23 -2.86
CA PRO A 35 -10.02 4.60 -3.37
C PRO A 35 -8.60 5.12 -3.23
N GLU A 36 -8.12 5.86 -4.22
CA GLU A 36 -6.74 6.37 -4.23
C GLU A 36 -6.35 7.11 -2.97
N MET A 37 -7.26 7.87 -2.38
CA MET A 37 -7.01 8.66 -1.18
C MET A 37 -6.74 7.81 0.05
N GLN A 38 -7.03 6.51 -0.01
CA GLN A 38 -6.89 5.58 1.11
C GLN A 38 -5.78 4.55 0.90
N LEU A 39 -5.06 4.65 -0.22
CA LEU A 39 -3.99 3.70 -0.57
C LEU A 39 -2.67 4.02 0.11
N MET A 40 -2.03 2.99 0.63
CA MET A 40 -0.66 3.06 1.14
C MET A 40 0.09 1.79 0.78
N VAL A 41 1.40 1.82 0.86
CA VAL A 41 2.26 0.65 0.64
C VAL A 41 3.21 0.48 1.81
N GLU A 42 3.65 -0.76 2.01
CA GLU A 42 4.51 -1.13 3.13
C GLU A 42 5.44 -2.28 2.77
N THR A 43 6.37 -2.59 3.67
CA THR A 43 7.11 -3.85 3.66
C THR A 43 6.97 -4.50 5.03
N ASP A 44 7.05 -5.82 5.05
CA ASP A 44 7.13 -6.59 6.28
C ASP A 44 8.57 -7.05 6.54
N SER A 45 9.53 -6.16 6.23
CA SER A 45 10.95 -6.44 6.38
C SER A 45 11.25 -7.04 7.76
N PRO A 46 12.05 -8.09 7.85
CA PRO A 46 12.85 -8.74 6.79
C PRO A 46 12.09 -9.84 6.03
N TYR A 47 10.78 -9.94 6.21
CA TYR A 47 9.94 -11.00 5.63
C TYR A 47 9.20 -10.53 4.39
N MET A 48 8.67 -11.50 3.63
CA MET A 48 7.74 -11.26 2.53
C MET A 48 8.29 -10.36 1.43
N ALA A 49 9.52 -10.64 0.99
CA ALA A 49 10.10 -9.90 -0.13
C ALA A 49 9.21 -10.00 -1.38
N PRO A 50 8.91 -8.87 -2.05
CA PRO A 50 8.10 -8.87 -3.26
C PRO A 50 8.88 -9.45 -4.44
N LYS A 51 8.15 -9.94 -5.45
CA LYS A 51 8.79 -10.32 -6.72
C LYS A 51 9.45 -9.08 -7.35
N PRO A 52 10.59 -9.20 -7.99
CA PRO A 52 11.29 -10.44 -8.35
C PRO A 52 12.23 -10.98 -7.27
N LEU A 53 12.21 -10.43 -6.07
CA LEU A 53 13.15 -10.79 -5.01
C LEU A 53 12.57 -11.80 -4.00
N ARG A 54 11.53 -12.52 -4.39
CA ARG A 54 10.87 -13.52 -3.56
C ARG A 54 11.88 -14.55 -3.05
N GLY A 55 11.90 -14.76 -1.72
CA GLY A 55 12.86 -15.67 -1.09
C GLY A 55 14.10 -14.99 -0.53
N GLU A 56 14.32 -13.72 -0.91
CA GLU A 56 15.41 -12.91 -0.34
C GLU A 56 14.97 -12.29 0.99
N VAL A 57 15.94 -11.77 1.74
CA VAL A 57 15.63 -10.97 2.93
C VAL A 57 15.03 -9.65 2.45
N CYS A 58 13.84 -9.32 2.92
CA CYS A 58 13.17 -8.10 2.51
C CYS A 58 13.80 -6.88 3.18
N GLU A 59 14.07 -5.86 2.38
CA GLU A 59 14.57 -4.57 2.85
C GLU A 59 13.53 -3.48 2.53
N PRO A 60 13.46 -2.40 3.32
CA PRO A 60 12.47 -1.33 3.09
C PRO A 60 12.48 -0.76 1.67
N ALA A 61 13.64 -0.65 1.03
CA ALA A 61 13.76 -0.15 -0.34
C ALA A 61 12.99 -1.02 -1.34
N MET A 62 12.69 -2.27 -1.00
CA MET A 62 11.95 -3.17 -1.89
C MET A 62 10.48 -2.77 -2.05
N VAL A 63 10.00 -1.80 -1.29
CA VAL A 63 8.65 -1.25 -1.44
C VAL A 63 8.40 -0.76 -2.87
N VAL A 64 9.44 -0.41 -3.62
CA VAL A 64 9.30 0.04 -5.02
C VAL A 64 8.70 -1.05 -5.91
N PHE A 65 8.97 -2.31 -5.62
CA PHE A 65 8.40 -3.43 -6.39
C PHE A 65 6.91 -3.60 -6.06
N THR A 66 6.54 -3.42 -4.81
CA THR A 66 5.14 -3.44 -4.37
C THR A 66 4.37 -2.28 -5.00
N GLU A 67 4.95 -1.09 -5.00
CA GLU A 67 4.33 0.09 -5.58
C GLU A 67 4.13 -0.07 -7.10
N SER A 68 5.12 -0.65 -7.77
CA SER A 68 5.02 -0.97 -9.20
C SER A 68 3.90 -1.97 -9.47
N ALA A 69 3.79 -3.01 -8.64
CA ALA A 69 2.71 -4.00 -8.76
C ALA A 69 1.34 -3.36 -8.51
N LEU A 70 1.25 -2.45 -7.56
CA LEU A 70 0.00 -1.71 -7.30
C LEU A 70 -0.44 -0.93 -8.54
N ALA A 71 0.49 -0.25 -9.20
CA ALA A 71 0.19 0.48 -10.42
C ALA A 71 -0.29 -0.45 -11.52
N ASP A 72 0.34 -1.61 -11.68
CA ASP A 72 -0.06 -2.61 -12.67
C ASP A 72 -1.47 -3.13 -12.41
N VAL A 73 -1.77 -3.45 -11.16
CA VAL A 73 -3.10 -3.94 -10.76
C VAL A 73 -4.18 -2.90 -11.05
N ARG A 74 -3.89 -1.63 -10.89
CA ARG A 74 -4.85 -0.55 -11.11
C ARG A 74 -4.86 -0.07 -12.57
N GLY A 75 -4.06 -0.66 -13.44
CA GLY A 75 -4.01 -0.30 -14.85
C GLY A 75 -3.41 1.09 -15.11
N ALA A 76 -2.63 1.60 -14.17
CA ALA A 76 -2.03 2.93 -14.29
C ALA A 76 -0.75 2.87 -15.12
N GLU A 77 -0.68 3.72 -16.15
CA GLU A 77 0.46 3.80 -17.06
C GLU A 77 0.86 5.26 -17.30
N GLY A 78 2.10 5.49 -17.68
CA GLY A 78 2.59 6.82 -18.03
C GLY A 78 2.39 7.83 -16.91
N GLU A 79 1.74 8.94 -17.23
CA GLU A 79 1.49 10.00 -16.24
C GLU A 79 0.57 9.56 -15.12
N GLU A 80 -0.38 8.68 -15.39
CA GLU A 80 -1.27 8.13 -14.37
C GLU A 80 -0.48 7.33 -13.33
N ARG A 81 0.54 6.61 -13.77
CA ARG A 81 1.41 5.83 -12.90
C ARG A 81 2.20 6.74 -11.97
N LEU A 82 2.77 7.82 -12.50
CA LEU A 82 3.47 8.80 -11.67
C LEU A 82 2.54 9.51 -10.70
N ALA A 83 1.33 9.82 -11.15
CA ALA A 83 0.31 10.45 -10.28
C ALA A 83 -0.07 9.52 -9.13
N LEU A 84 -0.19 8.22 -9.41
CA LEU A 84 -0.49 7.23 -8.37
C LEU A 84 0.64 7.17 -7.33
N PHE A 85 1.88 7.15 -7.77
CA PHE A 85 3.04 7.12 -6.85
C PHE A 85 3.07 8.37 -5.97
N ARG A 86 2.79 9.53 -6.54
CA ARG A 86 2.70 10.78 -5.77
C ARG A 86 1.54 10.75 -4.79
N ARG A 87 0.41 10.18 -5.18
CA ARG A 87 -0.78 10.06 -4.30
C ARG A 87 -0.47 9.18 -3.10
N VAL A 88 0.17 8.03 -3.33
CA VAL A 88 0.55 7.11 -2.26
C VAL A 88 1.53 7.79 -1.29
N LEU A 89 2.51 8.52 -1.83
CA LEU A 89 3.47 9.28 -1.01
C LEU A 89 2.75 10.34 -0.18
N THR A 90 1.87 11.12 -0.81
CA THR A 90 1.10 12.17 -0.11
C THR A 90 0.23 11.57 0.99
N ASN A 91 -0.39 10.42 0.74
CA ASN A 91 -1.20 9.74 1.74
C ASN A 91 -0.36 9.36 2.97
N ALA A 92 0.83 8.82 2.74
CA ALA A 92 1.74 8.45 3.82
C ALA A 92 2.22 9.68 4.61
N GLU A 93 2.59 10.74 3.91
CA GLU A 93 3.01 11.99 4.56
C GLU A 93 1.89 12.59 5.41
N SER A 94 0.67 12.59 4.90
CA SER A 94 -0.49 13.10 5.65
C SER A 94 -0.74 12.31 6.93
N MET A 95 -0.57 11.01 6.88
CA MET A 95 -0.74 10.16 8.06
C MET A 95 0.36 10.41 9.09
N LEU A 96 1.61 10.52 8.65
CA LEU A 96 2.75 10.71 9.55
C LEU A 96 2.76 12.09 10.18
N ASN A 97 2.24 13.11 9.49
CA ASN A 97 2.30 14.50 9.92
C ASN A 97 1.06 14.98 10.66
N ARG A 98 0.06 14.14 10.84
CA ARG A 98 -1.14 14.54 11.59
C ARG A 98 -0.79 14.80 13.05
N PRO A 99 -1.50 15.73 13.72
CA PRO A 99 -1.24 16.01 15.14
C PRO A 99 -1.47 14.77 16.01
N PRO A 100 -0.70 14.60 17.07
CA PRO A 100 -0.92 13.50 18.00
C PRO A 100 -2.28 13.63 18.69
N THR A 101 -2.91 12.49 18.96
CA THR A 101 -4.17 12.46 19.71
C THR A 101 -3.89 12.66 21.21
N ALA A 102 -4.95 12.96 21.97
CA ALA A 102 -4.83 13.05 23.43
C ALA A 102 -4.25 11.77 24.04
N TRP A 103 -4.62 10.62 23.48
CA TRP A 103 -4.11 9.33 23.92
C TRP A 103 -2.59 9.22 23.75
N GLN A 104 -2.10 9.65 22.58
CA GLN A 104 -0.65 9.62 22.28
C GLN A 104 0.13 10.59 23.16
N LEU A 105 -0.51 11.64 23.65
CA LEU A 105 0.10 12.59 24.56
C LEU A 105 0.01 12.16 26.03
N GLY A 106 -0.53 10.99 26.31
CA GLY A 106 -0.65 10.47 27.69
C GLY A 106 -1.77 11.14 28.48
N LYS A 107 -2.74 11.67 27.80
CA LYS A 107 -3.90 12.32 28.41
C LYS A 107 -5.16 11.47 28.26
#